data_915a46604af234e8351c8536efb86ab9
#
_entry.id   915a46604af234e8351c8536efb86ab9
#
_cell.length_a   1.000
_cell.length_b   1.000
_cell.length_c   1.000
_cell.angle_alpha   90.00
_cell.angle_beta   90.00
_cell.angle_gamma   90.00
#
_symmetry.space_group_name_H-M   'P 1'
#
loop_
_entity.id
_entity.type
_entity.pdbx_description
1 polymer ?
#
loop_
_entity_poly.entity_id
_entity_poly.type
_entity_poly.pdbx_seq_one_letter_code
_entity_poly.pdbx_strand_id
1 'polypeptide(L)'
;VVSAEPGAFHGRALYFTRAAAAGGAGPLYHHEGLYVYRRAALERFVALPQSPLEKRERLEQLRALEAGMRIEVVFVDSLPLGVNTPADLEQARAAFGVGA
;
A
#
# COMPACT_ATOMS: atom_id res chain seq x y z
N VAL A 1 -7.52 -3.23 -3.69
CA VAL A 1 -8.84 -2.88 -4.24
C VAL A 1 -9.19 -1.47 -3.81
N VAL A 2 -9.51 -0.62 -4.76
CA VAL A 2 -9.75 0.80 -4.52
C VAL A 2 -11.11 1.19 -5.08
N SER A 3 -11.88 1.95 -4.31
CA SER A 3 -13.09 2.61 -4.76
C SER A 3 -12.78 4.07 -5.07
N ALA A 4 -12.98 4.49 -6.32
CA ALA A 4 -12.68 5.85 -6.76
C ALA A 4 -13.67 6.28 -7.84
N GLU A 5 -13.95 7.60 -7.89
CA GLU A 5 -14.72 8.18 -8.98
C GLU A 5 -13.90 8.15 -10.28
N PRO A 6 -14.53 7.97 -11.44
CA PRO A 6 -13.82 7.99 -12.71
C PRO A 6 -13.02 9.29 -12.91
N GLY A 7 -11.73 9.17 -13.24
CA GLY A 7 -10.85 10.30 -13.43
C GLY A 7 -10.31 10.96 -12.17
N ALA A 8 -10.69 10.49 -10.99
CA ALA A 8 -10.16 11.02 -9.75
C ALA A 8 -8.69 10.63 -9.55
N PHE A 9 -7.93 11.49 -8.88
CA PHE A 9 -6.53 11.21 -8.55
C PHE A 9 -6.36 10.48 -7.21
N HIS A 10 -7.45 10.20 -6.51
CA HIS A 10 -7.47 9.53 -5.22
C HIS A 10 -8.71 8.65 -5.08
N GLY A 11 -8.67 7.75 -4.11
CA GLY A 11 -9.79 6.89 -3.80
C GLY A 11 -9.65 6.28 -2.42
N ARG A 12 -10.60 5.43 -2.07
CA ARG A 12 -10.59 4.73 -0.80
C ARG A 12 -10.11 3.30 -0.99
N ALA A 13 -9.16 2.87 -0.18
CA ALA A 13 -8.74 1.48 -0.16
C ALA A 13 -9.82 0.62 0.49
N LEU A 14 -10.18 -0.47 -0.17
CA LEU A 14 -11.13 -1.45 0.34
C LEU A 14 -10.43 -2.72 0.80
N TYR A 15 -9.34 -3.10 0.16
CA TYR A 15 -8.55 -4.26 0.52
C TYR A 15 -7.16 -4.20 -0.10
N PHE A 16 -6.23 -4.95 0.49
CA PHE A 16 -4.88 -5.13 -0.01
C PHE A 16 -4.57 -6.62 -0.06
N THR A 17 -3.95 -7.08 -1.13
CA THR A 17 -3.54 -8.47 -1.29
C THR A 17 -2.36 -8.57 -2.24
N ARG A 18 -1.59 -9.63 -2.13
CA ARG A 18 -0.52 -9.95 -3.08
C ARG A 18 -1.03 -10.77 -4.26
N ALA A 19 -2.20 -11.37 -4.11
CA ALA A 19 -2.85 -12.10 -5.20
C ALA A 19 -3.68 -11.14 -6.05
N ALA A 20 -3.92 -11.50 -7.31
CA ALA A 20 -4.87 -10.76 -8.14
C ALA A 20 -6.26 -10.90 -7.54
N ALA A 21 -6.87 -9.79 -7.15
CA ALA A 21 -8.21 -9.73 -6.60
C ALA A 21 -9.07 -8.87 -7.51
N ALA A 22 -10.37 -8.90 -7.35
CA ALA A 22 -11.34 -8.24 -8.22
C ALA A 22 -11.30 -8.77 -9.65
N GLY A 23 -12.27 -9.58 -10.00
CA GLY A 23 -12.41 -10.15 -11.35
C GLY A 23 -12.80 -9.10 -12.38
N GLY A 24 -12.80 -9.52 -13.64
CA GLY A 24 -13.20 -8.68 -14.76
C GLY A 24 -12.09 -7.79 -15.29
N ALA A 25 -12.44 -6.95 -16.25
CA ALA A 25 -11.52 -5.99 -16.84
C ALA A 25 -11.49 -4.74 -15.98
N GLY A 26 -10.30 -4.36 -15.56
CA GLY A 26 -10.11 -3.15 -14.76
C GLY A 26 -8.66 -3.02 -14.34
N PRO A 27 -8.24 -1.84 -13.88
CA PRO A 27 -6.86 -1.63 -13.50
C PRO A 27 -6.53 -2.37 -12.20
N LEU A 28 -5.32 -2.92 -12.16
CA LEU A 28 -4.69 -3.41 -10.94
C LEU A 28 -3.68 -2.37 -10.50
N TYR A 29 -3.72 -2.00 -9.23
CA TYR A 29 -2.82 -0.99 -8.69
C TYR A 29 -1.72 -1.64 -7.86
N HIS A 30 -0.49 -1.20 -8.08
CA HIS A 30 0.64 -1.63 -7.29
C HIS A 30 0.73 -0.76 -6.05
N HIS A 31 0.76 -1.39 -4.88
CA HIS A 31 0.86 -0.70 -3.60
C HIS A 31 2.26 -0.10 -3.42
N GLU A 32 2.30 1.19 -3.13
CA GLU A 32 3.52 1.88 -2.75
C GLU A 32 3.53 2.03 -1.24
N GLY A 33 4.62 1.62 -0.59
CA GLY A 33 4.68 1.49 0.88
C GLY A 33 4.96 2.79 1.62
N LEU A 34 4.30 3.88 1.22
CA LEU A 34 4.42 5.16 1.88
C LEU A 34 3.08 5.58 2.47
N TYR A 35 3.06 5.80 3.78
CA TYR A 35 1.85 6.19 4.50
C TYR A 35 2.03 7.49 5.25
N VAL A 36 0.97 8.30 5.24
CA VAL A 36 0.88 9.50 6.07
C VAL A 36 -0.29 9.30 7.04
N TYR A 37 -0.01 9.49 8.32
CA TYR A 37 -1.01 9.31 9.37
C TYR A 37 -1.33 10.65 10.03
N ARG A 38 -2.61 10.86 10.33
CA ARG A 38 -2.96 11.84 11.36
C ARG A 38 -2.50 11.27 12.69
N ARG A 39 -2.07 12.13 13.60
CA ARG A 39 -1.52 11.68 14.90
C ARG A 39 -2.49 10.76 15.65
N ALA A 40 -3.76 11.13 15.73
CA ALA A 40 -4.76 10.32 16.40
C ALA A 40 -4.95 8.95 15.73
N ALA A 41 -4.86 8.91 14.40
CA ALA A 41 -4.94 7.66 13.65
C ALA A 41 -3.74 6.76 13.93
N LEU A 42 -2.55 7.33 13.98
CA LEU A 42 -1.34 6.56 14.30
C LEU A 42 -1.40 5.99 15.72
N GLU A 43 -1.79 6.80 16.68
CA GLU A 43 -1.95 6.35 18.07
C GLU A 43 -2.95 5.21 18.17
N ARG A 44 -4.07 5.30 17.46
CA ARG A 44 -5.07 4.23 17.41
C ARG A 44 -4.49 2.97 16.77
N PHE A 45 -3.80 3.11 15.65
CA PHE A 45 -3.25 1.97 14.89
C PHE A 45 -2.25 1.18 15.72
N VAL A 46 -1.31 1.86 16.38
CA VAL A 46 -0.27 1.17 17.16
C VAL A 46 -0.83 0.48 18.41
N ALA A 47 -1.98 0.92 18.88
CA ALA A 47 -2.67 0.29 20.02
C ALA A 47 -3.49 -0.95 19.62
N LEU A 48 -3.73 -1.17 18.32
CA LEU A 48 -4.50 -2.31 17.85
C LEU A 48 -3.67 -3.59 17.89
N PRO A 49 -4.29 -4.73 18.27
CA PRO A 49 -3.63 -6.02 18.12
C PRO A 49 -3.57 -6.44 16.65
N GLN A 50 -2.73 -7.39 16.34
CA GLN A 50 -2.71 -7.98 15.00
C GLN A 50 -4.09 -8.55 14.65
N SER A 51 -4.53 -8.29 13.42
CA SER A 51 -5.84 -8.74 12.95
C SER A 51 -5.74 -10.06 12.18
N PRO A 52 -6.86 -10.81 12.05
CA PRO A 52 -6.87 -12.06 11.29
C PRO A 52 -6.42 -11.91 9.84
N LEU A 53 -6.90 -10.91 9.11
CA LEU A 53 -6.52 -10.69 7.71
C LEU A 53 -5.07 -10.24 7.57
N GLU A 54 -4.59 -9.43 8.51
CA GLU A 54 -3.19 -9.04 8.57
C GLU A 54 -2.27 -10.26 8.63
N LYS A 55 -2.60 -11.21 9.50
CA LYS A 55 -1.82 -12.44 9.65
C LYS A 55 -1.91 -13.33 8.41
N ARG A 56 -3.10 -13.41 7.81
CA ARG A 56 -3.35 -14.23 6.63
C ARG A 56 -2.62 -13.71 5.40
N GLU A 57 -2.72 -12.42 5.15
CA GLU A 57 -2.12 -11.76 3.98
C GLU A 57 -0.68 -11.31 4.23
N ARG A 58 -0.26 -11.24 5.48
CA ARG A 58 1.03 -10.67 5.91
C ARG A 58 1.17 -9.21 5.44
N LEU A 59 0.08 -8.46 5.57
CA LEU A 59 0.01 -7.04 5.22
C LEU A 59 -0.54 -6.27 6.40
N GLU A 60 0.29 -5.45 7.01
CA GLU A 60 0.02 -4.75 8.26
C GLU A 60 -1.15 -3.76 8.15
N GLN A 61 -1.30 -3.11 7.00
CA GLN A 61 -2.36 -2.13 6.79
C GLN A 61 -3.78 -2.71 6.87
N LEU A 62 -3.93 -4.03 6.74
CA LEU A 62 -5.23 -4.68 6.91
C LEU A 62 -5.76 -4.56 8.33
N ARG A 63 -4.89 -4.43 9.32
CA ARG A 63 -5.27 -4.15 10.71
C ARG A 63 -6.12 -2.89 10.79
N ALA A 64 -5.71 -1.84 10.10
CA ALA A 64 -6.46 -0.59 10.08
C ALA A 64 -7.83 -0.77 9.43
N LEU A 65 -7.90 -1.46 8.29
CA LEU A 65 -9.18 -1.69 7.60
C LEU A 65 -10.14 -2.53 8.44
N GLU A 66 -9.67 -3.59 9.10
CA GLU A 66 -10.51 -4.43 9.96
C GLU A 66 -11.01 -3.66 11.18
N ALA A 67 -10.27 -2.67 11.65
CA ALA A 67 -10.69 -1.81 12.75
C ALA A 67 -11.65 -0.70 12.32
N GLY A 68 -12.02 -0.63 11.05
CA GLY A 68 -12.92 0.39 10.52
C GLY A 68 -12.24 1.72 10.21
N MET A 69 -10.92 1.77 10.18
CA MET A 69 -10.20 2.98 9.79
C MET A 69 -10.23 3.15 8.27
N ARG A 70 -10.37 4.39 7.84
CA ARG A 70 -10.35 4.71 6.41
C ARG A 70 -8.92 4.95 5.95
N ILE A 71 -8.55 4.32 4.84
CA ILE A 71 -7.29 4.57 4.15
C ILE A 71 -7.61 5.21 2.81
N GLU A 72 -7.23 6.47 2.65
CA GLU A 72 -7.30 7.16 1.38
C GLU A 72 -6.03 6.89 0.59
N VAL A 73 -6.16 6.57 -0.69
CA VAL A 73 -5.02 6.31 -1.56
C VAL A 73 -4.92 7.40 -2.62
N VAL A 74 -3.71 7.74 -3.00
CA VAL A 74 -3.42 8.67 -4.09
C VAL A 74 -2.75 7.89 -5.21
N PHE A 75 -3.26 8.06 -6.43
CA PHE A 75 -2.67 7.41 -7.59
C PHE A 75 -1.43 8.15 -8.05
N VAL A 76 -0.36 7.42 -8.31
CA VAL A 76 0.90 7.98 -8.78
C VAL A 76 1.37 7.21 -10.02
N ASP A 77 2.20 7.86 -10.85
CA ASP A 77 2.67 7.29 -12.12
C ASP A 77 4.02 6.56 -11.97
N SER A 78 4.48 6.32 -10.76
CA SER A 78 5.75 5.66 -10.51
C SER A 78 5.54 4.24 -10.00
N LEU A 79 6.48 3.34 -10.33
CA LEU A 79 6.54 2.03 -9.71
C LEU A 79 7.45 2.09 -8.48
N PRO A 80 7.03 1.51 -7.36
CA PRO A 80 7.86 1.49 -6.17
C PRO A 80 9.09 0.61 -6.37
N LEU A 81 10.23 1.05 -5.87
CA LEU A 81 11.46 0.27 -5.82
C LEU A 81 11.69 -0.20 -4.39
N GLY A 82 11.39 -1.46 -4.14
CA GLY A 82 11.74 -2.09 -2.87
C GLY A 82 13.19 -2.58 -2.91
N VAL A 83 13.94 -2.35 -1.86
CA VAL A 83 15.33 -2.81 -1.76
C VAL A 83 15.41 -3.92 -0.72
N ASN A 84 15.40 -5.17 -1.20
CA ASN A 84 15.46 -6.36 -0.34
C ASN A 84 16.60 -7.29 -0.69
N THR A 85 17.20 -7.11 -1.87
CA THR A 85 18.29 -7.93 -2.39
C THR A 85 19.42 -7.04 -2.90
N PRO A 86 20.65 -7.58 -3.08
CA PRO A 86 21.74 -6.83 -3.73
C PRO A 86 21.37 -6.31 -5.12
N ALA A 87 20.60 -7.08 -5.90
CA ALA A 87 20.15 -6.65 -7.21
C ALA A 87 19.20 -5.44 -7.12
N ASP A 88 18.29 -5.46 -6.13
CA ASP A 88 17.39 -4.33 -5.88
C ASP A 88 18.19 -3.07 -5.51
N LEU A 89 19.25 -3.21 -4.74
CA LEU A 89 20.11 -2.11 -4.36
C LEU A 89 20.79 -1.48 -5.58
N GLU A 90 21.27 -2.29 -6.50
CA GLU A 90 21.88 -1.79 -7.74
C GLU A 90 20.87 -1.06 -8.61
N GLN A 91 19.63 -1.57 -8.69
CA GLN A 91 18.54 -0.88 -9.40
C GLN A 91 18.26 0.49 -8.77
N ALA A 92 18.21 0.54 -7.44
CA ALA A 92 17.97 1.80 -6.74
C ALA A 92 19.12 2.79 -6.96
N ARG A 93 20.36 2.33 -6.92
CA ARG A 93 21.52 3.17 -7.23
C ARG A 93 21.46 3.74 -8.64
N ALA A 94 21.11 2.92 -9.61
CA ALA A 94 20.96 3.36 -10.99
C ALA A 94 19.84 4.39 -11.14
N ALA A 95 18.70 4.17 -10.47
CA ALA A 95 17.55 5.07 -10.56
C ALA A 95 17.82 6.44 -9.94
N PHE A 96 18.62 6.50 -8.88
CA PHE A 96 18.95 7.76 -8.20
C PHE A 96 20.26 8.37 -8.61
N GLY A 97 20.96 7.76 -9.59
CA GLY A 97 22.25 8.26 -10.05
C GLY A 97 23.35 8.17 -8.99
N VAL A 98 23.16 7.39 -7.95
CA VAL A 98 24.14 7.13 -6.90
C VAL A 98 24.99 5.97 -7.39
N GLY A 99 26.01 6.27 -8.10
CA GLY A 99 26.85 5.24 -8.64
C GLY A 99 28.05 5.00 -7.81
N ALA A 100 28.53 3.95 -7.98
CA ALA A 100 29.77 3.39 -7.86
C ALA A 100 30.99 4.03 -7.80
#